data_2c7c1352fd29d05b810d03b58fa0618e
#
_entry.id   2c7c1352fd29d05b810d03b58fa0618e
#
_cell.length_a   1.000
_cell.length_b   1.000
_cell.length_c   1.000
_cell.angle_alpha   90.00
_cell.angle_beta   90.00
_cell.angle_gamma   90.00
#
_symmetry.space_group_name_H-M   'P 1'
#
loop_
_entity.id
_entity.type
_entity.pdbx_description
1 polymer ?
#
loop_
_entity_poly.entity_id
_entity_poly.type
_entity_poly.pdbx_seq_one_letter_code
_entity_poly.pdbx_strand_id
1 'polypeptide(L)'
;MPIRKLRRAALRALSSPAFDIRKMYKAVRSVQTAAGRPPRLFYKPWDHIVRVDGRRVPVRLFAPKTNSRDSILLFFHGGGWVTGNIDSYDRVCANLSNITGRMVVSVDYRLAPEHRFPAAPEDCYAVARDIFTDLSLFMMTPRQITLIGDSAGANLAAAVSLMARDRGEFLPESQILIYPATAADHGPNSPFPSVHENGEGYLLTAKHIEEYMSLYISSEQDRCNPYFAPLEASDLSRQPQTLILTAQYDPLRDEGEAYGERLKLAGNRVEMHRIPNALHGFFSRSPRTQAARQAYGYINRFLCEVTHT
;
A
#
# COMPACT_ATOMS: atom_id res chain seq x y z
N MET A 1 -23.83 -10.56 -5.69
CA MET A 1 -23.92 -11.82 -6.47
C MET A 1 -22.57 -12.52 -6.35
N PRO A 2 -22.51 -13.78 -5.94
CA PRO A 2 -21.24 -14.52 -5.90
C PRO A 2 -20.60 -14.51 -7.30
N ILE A 3 -19.27 -14.52 -7.34
CA ILE A 3 -18.50 -14.57 -8.59
C ILE A 3 -19.02 -15.75 -9.42
N ARG A 4 -19.57 -15.47 -10.59
CA ARG A 4 -20.15 -16.51 -11.48
C ARG A 4 -19.08 -17.58 -11.76
N LYS A 5 -19.46 -18.87 -11.77
CA LYS A 5 -18.57 -20.03 -12.00
C LYS A 5 -17.59 -19.84 -13.17
N LEU A 6 -18.03 -19.26 -14.28
CA LEU A 6 -17.19 -18.90 -15.45
C LEU A 6 -16.09 -17.88 -15.12
N ARG A 7 -16.39 -16.88 -14.28
CA ARG A 7 -15.43 -15.86 -13.87
C ARG A 7 -14.36 -16.45 -12.95
N ARG A 8 -14.77 -17.40 -12.09
CA ARG A 8 -13.84 -18.14 -11.22
C ARG A 8 -12.92 -19.07 -12.03
N ALA A 9 -13.41 -19.71 -13.09
CA ALA A 9 -12.59 -20.52 -13.99
C ALA A 9 -11.55 -19.67 -14.74
N ALA A 10 -11.94 -18.50 -15.25
CA ALA A 10 -11.00 -17.56 -15.88
C ALA A 10 -9.97 -17.02 -14.89
N LEU A 11 -10.36 -16.73 -13.64
CA LEU A 11 -9.43 -16.33 -12.59
C LEU A 11 -8.44 -17.43 -12.23
N ARG A 12 -8.88 -18.70 -12.18
CA ARG A 12 -8.00 -19.86 -11.97
C ARG A 12 -6.97 -20.02 -13.09
N ALA A 13 -7.33 -19.75 -14.34
CA ALA A 13 -6.39 -19.79 -15.45
C ALA A 13 -5.33 -18.67 -15.36
N LEU A 14 -5.72 -17.50 -14.89
CA LEU A 14 -4.82 -16.35 -14.67
C LEU A 14 -3.96 -16.50 -13.41
N SER A 15 -4.40 -17.31 -12.44
CA SER A 15 -3.68 -17.65 -11.20
C SER A 15 -2.89 -18.96 -11.37
N SER A 16 -2.36 -19.22 -12.57
CA SER A 16 -1.71 -20.48 -12.91
C SER A 16 -0.60 -20.84 -11.92
N PRO A 17 -0.58 -22.05 -11.34
CA PRO A 17 0.51 -22.52 -10.49
C PRO A 17 1.88 -22.59 -11.20
N ALA A 18 1.88 -22.55 -12.54
CA ALA A 18 3.09 -22.53 -13.36
C ALA A 18 3.78 -21.14 -13.36
N PHE A 19 3.07 -20.07 -12.94
CA PHE A 19 3.66 -18.76 -12.81
C PHE A 19 4.48 -18.69 -11.52
N ASP A 20 5.81 -18.52 -11.66
CA ASP A 20 6.75 -18.35 -10.54
C ASP A 20 7.31 -16.93 -10.59
N ILE A 21 6.90 -16.10 -9.63
CA ILE A 21 7.30 -14.70 -9.57
C ILE A 21 8.82 -14.54 -9.42
N ARG A 22 9.49 -15.47 -8.74
CA ARG A 22 10.94 -15.45 -8.52
C ARG A 22 11.73 -15.49 -9.84
N LYS A 23 11.15 -16.12 -10.87
CA LYS A 23 11.71 -16.21 -12.22
C LYS A 23 11.24 -15.09 -13.14
N MET A 24 10.03 -14.58 -12.91
CA MET A 24 9.33 -13.72 -13.84
C MET A 24 9.27 -12.24 -13.45
N TYR A 25 9.73 -11.85 -12.25
CA TYR A 25 9.56 -10.49 -11.73
C TYR A 25 10.09 -9.38 -12.67
N LYS A 26 11.21 -9.61 -13.38
CA LYS A 26 11.75 -8.63 -14.34
C LYS A 26 10.79 -8.41 -15.52
N ALA A 27 10.23 -9.48 -16.05
CA ALA A 27 9.23 -9.39 -17.12
C ALA A 27 7.95 -8.72 -16.63
N VAL A 28 7.49 -9.05 -15.42
CA VAL A 28 6.33 -8.40 -14.79
C VAL A 28 6.56 -6.91 -14.62
N ARG A 29 7.72 -6.48 -14.10
CA ARG A 29 8.09 -5.06 -13.99
C ARG A 29 8.01 -4.34 -15.34
N SER A 30 8.58 -4.93 -16.39
CA SER A 30 8.59 -4.34 -17.74
C SER A 30 7.17 -4.15 -18.29
N VAL A 31 6.32 -5.17 -18.13
CA VAL A 31 4.92 -5.12 -18.60
C VAL A 31 4.12 -4.09 -17.78
N GLN A 32 4.27 -4.06 -16.47
CA GLN A 32 3.58 -3.12 -15.58
C GLN A 32 3.99 -1.67 -15.89
N THR A 33 5.27 -1.41 -16.08
CA THR A 33 5.78 -0.08 -16.44
C THR A 33 5.23 0.37 -17.78
N ALA A 34 5.23 -0.49 -18.80
CA ALA A 34 4.69 -0.17 -20.11
C ALA A 34 3.17 0.10 -20.08
N ALA A 35 2.42 -0.67 -19.28
CA ALA A 35 0.97 -0.52 -19.16
C ALA A 35 0.57 0.69 -18.28
N GLY A 36 1.43 1.09 -17.35
CA GLY A 36 1.14 2.18 -16.39
C GLY A 36 1.19 3.57 -17.00
N ARG A 37 2.06 3.80 -17.96
CA ARG A 37 2.26 5.11 -18.58
C ARG A 37 1.04 5.57 -19.38
N PRO A 38 0.32 6.62 -18.94
CA PRO A 38 -0.69 7.24 -19.79
C PRO A 38 -0.02 8.02 -20.91
N PRO A 39 -0.71 8.29 -22.03
CA PRO A 39 -0.24 9.25 -23.00
C PRO A 39 0.06 10.58 -22.28
N ARG A 40 1.28 11.08 -22.39
CA ARG A 40 1.77 12.31 -21.72
C ARG A 40 0.97 13.59 -22.04
N LEU A 41 -0.05 13.50 -22.87
CA LEU A 41 -0.95 14.59 -23.29
C LEU A 41 -1.87 15.14 -22.18
N PHE A 42 -2.05 14.40 -21.07
CA PHE A 42 -3.12 14.73 -20.13
C PHE A 42 -2.69 15.31 -18.78
N TYR A 43 -1.44 15.17 -18.35
CA TYR A 43 -0.86 15.87 -17.19
C TYR A 43 0.66 15.76 -17.18
N LYS A 44 1.34 16.71 -16.53
CA LYS A 44 2.80 16.67 -16.29
C LYS A 44 3.03 16.33 -14.83
N PRO A 45 3.45 15.11 -14.49
CA PRO A 45 3.95 14.85 -13.16
C PRO A 45 5.27 15.59 -12.93
N TRP A 46 5.55 15.95 -11.70
CA TRP A 46 6.83 16.51 -11.31
C TRP A 46 7.66 15.41 -10.65
N ASP A 47 8.73 15.03 -11.30
CA ASP A 47 9.70 14.11 -10.72
C ASP A 47 10.71 14.89 -9.90
N HIS A 48 10.95 14.44 -8.68
CA HIS A 48 11.91 15.01 -7.75
C HIS A 48 12.75 13.89 -7.11
N ILE A 49 13.89 14.23 -6.54
CA ILE A 49 14.75 13.30 -5.81
C ILE A 49 14.92 13.82 -4.39
N VAL A 50 14.35 13.11 -3.44
CA VAL A 50 14.60 13.35 -2.01
C VAL A 50 16.00 12.82 -1.68
N ARG A 51 16.81 13.67 -1.03
CA ARG A 51 18.16 13.36 -0.61
C ARG A 51 18.25 13.39 0.90
N VAL A 52 18.27 12.21 1.50
CA VAL A 52 18.29 12.04 2.96
C VAL A 52 19.35 11.01 3.34
N ASP A 53 20.23 11.36 4.29
CA ASP A 53 21.28 10.48 4.83
C ASP A 53 22.12 9.78 3.75
N GLY A 54 22.50 10.51 2.70
CA GLY A 54 23.25 9.97 1.57
C GLY A 54 22.44 9.13 0.59
N ARG A 55 21.15 8.92 0.83
CA ARG A 55 20.22 8.22 -0.06
C ARG A 55 19.62 9.17 -1.07
N ARG A 56 19.24 8.61 -2.21
CA ARG A 56 18.54 9.32 -3.29
C ARG A 56 17.28 8.53 -3.61
N VAL A 57 16.13 8.99 -3.14
CA VAL A 57 14.85 8.34 -3.36
C VAL A 57 14.03 9.17 -4.34
N PRO A 58 13.72 8.66 -5.55
CA PRO A 58 12.87 9.37 -6.49
C PRO A 58 11.44 9.44 -5.97
N VAL A 59 10.79 10.57 -6.21
CA VAL A 59 9.36 10.76 -5.91
C VAL A 59 8.69 11.45 -7.10
N ARG A 60 7.39 11.21 -7.27
CA ARG A 60 6.57 11.85 -8.30
C ARG A 60 5.36 12.52 -7.67
N LEU A 61 5.17 13.79 -7.99
CA LEU A 61 4.09 14.61 -7.49
C LEU A 61 2.94 14.69 -8.50
N PHE A 62 1.73 14.50 -8.02
CA PHE A 62 0.49 14.61 -8.79
C PHE A 62 -0.38 15.68 -8.15
N ALA A 63 -0.53 16.82 -8.84
CA ALA A 63 -1.42 17.87 -8.39
C ALA A 63 -2.86 17.60 -8.87
N PRO A 64 -3.88 17.81 -8.04
CA PRO A 64 -5.27 17.72 -8.46
C PRO A 64 -5.61 18.82 -9.48
N LYS A 65 -6.62 18.57 -10.30
CA LYS A 65 -7.12 19.56 -11.27
C LYS A 65 -7.83 20.75 -10.57
N THR A 66 -8.33 20.54 -9.38
CA THR A 66 -8.92 21.58 -8.52
C THR A 66 -7.80 22.27 -7.74
N ASN A 67 -7.95 23.56 -7.43
CA ASN A 67 -6.91 24.37 -6.75
C ASN A 67 -6.69 24.02 -5.26
N SER A 68 -7.30 22.95 -4.74
CA SER A 68 -7.05 22.51 -3.37
C SER A 68 -5.69 21.84 -3.30
N ARG A 69 -4.73 22.49 -2.65
CA ARG A 69 -3.39 21.96 -2.37
C ARG A 69 -3.17 21.81 -0.86
N ASP A 70 -4.26 21.70 -0.11
CA ASP A 70 -4.25 21.87 1.34
C ASP A 70 -3.85 20.59 2.09
N SER A 71 -3.51 19.52 1.37
CA SER A 71 -3.08 18.26 2.00
C SER A 71 -2.36 17.34 1.02
N ILE A 72 -1.52 16.47 1.59
CA ILE A 72 -0.68 15.49 0.89
C ILE A 72 -1.13 14.07 1.23
N LEU A 73 -1.22 13.23 0.22
CA LEU A 73 -1.25 11.78 0.33
C LEU A 73 0.14 11.25 -0.03
N LEU A 74 0.90 10.83 0.96
CA LEU A 74 2.19 10.18 0.75
C LEU A 74 1.94 8.72 0.42
N PHE A 75 2.08 8.38 -0.86
CA PHE A 75 1.66 7.11 -1.43
C PHE A 75 2.82 6.14 -1.64
N PHE A 76 2.67 4.94 -1.09
CA PHE A 76 3.56 3.81 -1.31
C PHE A 76 2.83 2.76 -2.16
N HIS A 77 3.44 2.40 -3.30
CA HIS A 77 2.80 1.51 -4.26
C HIS A 77 2.88 0.04 -3.83
N GLY A 78 1.91 -0.77 -4.30
CA GLY A 78 1.91 -2.22 -4.14
C GLY A 78 2.84 -2.93 -5.12
N GLY A 79 2.85 -4.26 -5.04
CA GLY A 79 3.66 -5.12 -5.92
C GLY A 79 4.58 -6.08 -5.16
N GLY A 80 4.23 -6.43 -3.92
CA GLY A 80 4.95 -7.42 -3.12
C GLY A 80 6.40 -7.04 -2.84
N TRP A 81 6.71 -5.74 -2.73
CA TRP A 81 8.06 -5.18 -2.55
C TRP A 81 9.06 -5.52 -3.67
N VAL A 82 8.60 -6.23 -4.71
CA VAL A 82 9.40 -6.79 -5.80
C VAL A 82 9.05 -6.17 -7.14
N THR A 83 7.80 -5.80 -7.35
CA THR A 83 7.30 -5.24 -8.61
C THR A 83 6.63 -3.88 -8.36
N GLY A 84 6.21 -3.21 -9.44
CA GLY A 84 5.70 -1.85 -9.34
C GLY A 84 6.83 -0.81 -9.39
N ASN A 85 6.46 0.42 -9.66
CA ASN A 85 7.28 1.63 -9.63
C ASN A 85 6.38 2.85 -9.86
N ILE A 86 6.94 4.06 -9.79
CA ILE A 86 6.18 5.30 -10.02
C ILE A 86 5.53 5.35 -11.41
N ASP A 87 6.15 4.78 -12.45
CA ASP A 87 5.59 4.77 -13.81
C ASP A 87 4.37 3.84 -13.91
N SER A 88 4.44 2.65 -13.31
CA SER A 88 3.34 1.68 -13.35
C SER A 88 2.12 2.14 -12.54
N TYR A 89 2.34 3.01 -11.54
CA TYR A 89 1.29 3.58 -10.68
C TYR A 89 0.83 4.98 -11.09
N ASP A 90 1.33 5.52 -12.18
CA ASP A 90 0.97 6.84 -12.70
C ASP A 90 -0.54 7.09 -12.73
N ARG A 91 -1.30 6.15 -13.33
CA ARG A 91 -2.77 6.26 -13.43
C ARG A 91 -3.46 6.18 -12.08
N VAL A 92 -2.97 5.36 -11.19
CA VAL A 92 -3.53 5.20 -9.84
C VAL A 92 -3.36 6.49 -9.07
N CYS A 93 -2.15 7.04 -9.03
CA CYS A 93 -1.84 8.28 -8.31
C CYS A 93 -2.55 9.50 -8.91
N ALA A 94 -2.61 9.59 -10.24
CA ALA A 94 -3.37 10.65 -10.91
C ALA A 94 -4.88 10.59 -10.61
N ASN A 95 -5.47 9.39 -10.62
CA ASN A 95 -6.87 9.19 -10.23
C ASN A 95 -7.09 9.53 -8.75
N LEU A 96 -6.21 9.07 -7.87
CA LEU A 96 -6.25 9.34 -6.44
C LEU A 96 -6.22 10.85 -6.20
N SER A 97 -5.27 11.57 -6.80
CA SER A 97 -5.16 13.02 -6.69
C SER A 97 -6.43 13.73 -7.18
N ASN A 98 -6.91 13.39 -8.38
CA ASN A 98 -8.09 14.06 -8.96
C ASN A 98 -9.40 13.76 -8.22
N ILE A 99 -9.59 12.54 -7.70
CA ILE A 99 -10.83 12.13 -7.03
C ILE A 99 -10.88 12.67 -5.60
N THR A 100 -9.74 12.72 -4.91
CA THR A 100 -9.66 13.23 -3.54
C THR A 100 -9.47 14.74 -3.47
N GLY A 101 -9.06 15.38 -4.58
CA GLY A 101 -8.69 16.80 -4.61
C GLY A 101 -7.40 17.11 -3.86
N ARG A 102 -6.56 16.10 -3.56
CA ARG A 102 -5.35 16.23 -2.75
C ARG A 102 -4.09 16.00 -3.59
N MET A 103 -2.98 16.60 -3.18
CA MET A 103 -1.69 16.30 -3.79
C MET A 103 -1.29 14.87 -3.43
N VAL A 104 -0.79 14.11 -4.40
CA VAL A 104 -0.20 12.78 -4.15
C VAL A 104 1.29 12.85 -4.38
N VAL A 105 2.07 12.40 -3.41
CA VAL A 105 3.51 12.18 -3.53
C VAL A 105 3.75 10.68 -3.56
N SER A 106 4.10 10.14 -4.72
CA SER A 106 4.38 8.71 -4.92
C SER A 106 5.87 8.45 -4.77
N VAL A 107 6.24 7.47 -3.96
CA VAL A 107 7.63 7.11 -3.64
C VAL A 107 8.09 5.95 -4.50
N ASP A 108 9.24 6.09 -5.15
CA ASP A 108 9.91 5.03 -5.91
C ASP A 108 10.97 4.36 -5.04
N TYR A 109 10.49 3.61 -4.04
CA TYR A 109 11.35 2.92 -3.09
C TYR A 109 12.09 1.74 -3.75
N ARG A 110 13.25 1.39 -3.24
CA ARG A 110 14.06 0.28 -3.74
C ARG A 110 13.36 -1.06 -3.60
N LEU A 111 13.45 -1.88 -4.65
CA LEU A 111 12.76 -3.15 -4.76
C LEU A 111 13.69 -4.35 -4.51
N ALA A 112 13.13 -5.39 -3.92
CA ALA A 112 13.74 -6.70 -3.86
C ALA A 112 13.63 -7.42 -5.22
N PRO A 113 14.49 -8.41 -5.51
CA PRO A 113 15.55 -8.95 -4.66
C PRO A 113 16.85 -8.13 -4.67
N GLU A 114 16.97 -7.11 -5.52
CA GLU A 114 18.18 -6.29 -5.62
C GLU A 114 18.45 -5.52 -4.31
N HIS A 115 17.38 -5.10 -3.63
CA HIS A 115 17.42 -4.41 -2.35
C HIS A 115 16.39 -5.05 -1.41
N ARG A 116 16.84 -6.02 -0.65
CA ARG A 116 15.99 -6.76 0.30
C ARG A 116 15.62 -5.92 1.51
N PHE A 117 14.72 -6.44 2.34
CA PHE A 117 14.38 -5.85 3.63
C PHE A 117 15.66 -5.54 4.45
N PRO A 118 15.77 -4.37 5.08
CA PRO A 118 14.75 -3.32 5.23
C PRO A 118 14.87 -2.14 4.23
N ALA A 119 15.41 -2.32 3.02
CA ALA A 119 15.66 -1.21 2.10
C ALA A 119 14.38 -0.40 1.76
N ALA A 120 13.26 -1.07 1.49
CA ALA A 120 12.01 -0.40 1.12
C ALA A 120 11.41 0.45 2.27
N PRO A 121 11.21 -0.06 3.50
CA PRO A 121 10.70 0.75 4.59
C PRO A 121 11.65 1.90 4.97
N GLU A 122 12.97 1.70 4.87
CA GLU A 122 13.94 2.76 5.12
C GLU A 122 13.86 3.90 4.10
N ASP A 123 13.63 3.60 2.82
CA ASP A 123 13.45 4.63 1.80
C ASP A 123 12.12 5.38 2.01
N CYS A 124 11.03 4.65 2.28
CA CYS A 124 9.72 5.24 2.56
C CYS A 124 9.77 6.12 3.82
N TYR A 125 10.45 5.65 4.87
CA TYR A 125 10.67 6.41 6.11
C TYR A 125 11.47 7.68 5.86
N ALA A 126 12.56 7.59 5.09
CA ALA A 126 13.42 8.72 4.78
C ALA A 126 12.65 9.83 4.05
N VAL A 127 11.82 9.46 3.06
CA VAL A 127 10.94 10.42 2.35
C VAL A 127 9.88 11.00 3.28
N ALA A 128 9.24 10.16 4.12
CA ALA A 128 8.26 10.63 5.08
C ALA A 128 8.90 11.63 6.06
N ARG A 129 10.04 11.29 6.65
CA ARG A 129 10.77 12.18 7.55
C ARG A 129 11.09 13.52 6.91
N ASP A 130 11.62 13.54 5.70
CA ASP A 130 11.94 14.76 4.96
C ASP A 130 10.71 15.65 4.80
N ILE A 131 9.57 15.07 4.35
CA ILE A 131 8.31 15.80 4.18
C ILE A 131 7.77 16.31 5.52
N PHE A 132 7.81 15.51 6.60
CA PHE A 132 7.25 15.88 7.90
C PHE A 132 8.12 16.89 8.66
N THR A 133 9.44 16.93 8.41
CA THR A 133 10.38 17.83 9.09
C THR A 133 10.62 19.14 8.35
N ASP A 134 10.42 19.17 7.02
CA ASP A 134 10.50 20.41 6.23
C ASP A 134 9.16 20.74 5.54
N LEU A 135 8.18 21.12 6.36
CA LEU A 135 6.85 21.54 5.89
C LEU A 135 6.80 22.96 5.30
N SER A 136 7.90 23.71 5.41
CA SER A 136 7.99 25.09 4.92
C SER A 136 7.79 25.17 3.39
N LEU A 137 8.27 24.16 2.65
CA LEU A 137 8.10 24.04 1.20
C LEU A 137 6.64 23.91 0.76
N PHE A 138 5.78 23.35 1.62
CA PHE A 138 4.38 23.09 1.30
C PHE A 138 3.42 24.06 2.00
N MET A 139 3.89 24.88 2.96
CA MET A 139 3.06 25.72 3.83
C MET A 139 1.96 24.91 4.53
N MET A 140 2.28 23.70 4.97
CA MET A 140 1.36 22.71 5.57
C MET A 140 1.74 22.37 7.01
N THR A 141 0.82 21.71 7.70
CA THR A 141 1.04 21.11 9.02
C THR A 141 1.10 19.58 8.91
N PRO A 142 1.66 18.85 9.89
CA PRO A 142 1.66 17.39 9.89
C PRO A 142 0.27 16.76 9.71
N ARG A 143 -0.79 17.41 10.19
CA ARG A 143 -2.22 16.99 10.06
C ARG A 143 -2.69 16.88 8.61
N GLN A 144 -2.07 17.61 7.73
CA GLN A 144 -2.43 17.65 6.32
C GLN A 144 -1.73 16.56 5.51
N ILE A 145 -0.93 15.68 6.16
CA ILE A 145 -0.22 14.58 5.52
C ILE A 145 -0.79 13.25 5.97
N THR A 146 -1.28 12.46 5.02
CA THR A 146 -1.79 11.11 5.26
C THR A 146 -0.87 10.10 4.58
N LEU A 147 -0.39 9.10 5.32
CA LEU A 147 0.29 7.94 4.73
C LEU A 147 -0.76 7.06 4.05
N ILE A 148 -0.51 6.63 2.83
CA ILE A 148 -1.43 5.76 2.11
C ILE A 148 -0.66 4.79 1.23
N GLY A 149 -1.16 3.55 1.14
CA GLY A 149 -0.61 2.56 0.23
C GLY A 149 -1.57 1.42 -0.02
N ASP A 150 -1.21 0.58 -0.98
CA ASP A 150 -1.97 -0.60 -1.34
C ASP A 150 -1.10 -1.86 -1.27
N SER A 151 -1.62 -2.99 -0.74
CA SER A 151 -0.89 -4.26 -0.62
C SER A 151 0.44 -4.10 0.15
N ALA A 152 1.57 -4.45 -0.46
CA ALA A 152 2.90 -4.20 0.09
C ALA A 152 3.14 -2.71 0.41
N GLY A 153 2.56 -1.78 -0.34
CA GLY A 153 2.64 -0.35 -0.04
C GLY A 153 1.84 0.04 1.21
N ALA A 154 0.74 -0.64 1.49
CA ALA A 154 0.00 -0.48 2.73
C ALA A 154 0.76 -1.06 3.93
N ASN A 155 1.48 -2.17 3.73
CA ASN A 155 2.46 -2.67 4.70
C ASN A 155 3.51 -1.59 5.00
N LEU A 156 4.09 -0.97 3.96
CA LEU A 156 5.10 0.08 4.12
C LEU A 156 4.53 1.31 4.86
N ALA A 157 3.27 1.68 4.63
CA ALA A 157 2.62 2.77 5.38
C ALA A 157 2.51 2.44 6.87
N ALA A 158 2.08 1.23 7.21
CA ALA A 158 2.03 0.74 8.59
C ALA A 158 3.44 0.67 9.22
N ALA A 159 4.43 0.14 8.48
CA ALA A 159 5.82 0.06 8.95
C ALA A 159 6.42 1.46 9.22
N VAL A 160 6.24 2.41 8.29
CA VAL A 160 6.71 3.81 8.46
C VAL A 160 6.06 4.47 9.66
N SER A 161 4.79 4.20 9.92
CA SER A 161 4.09 4.70 11.10
C SER A 161 4.67 4.14 12.40
N LEU A 162 4.98 2.83 12.45
CA LEU A 162 5.66 2.21 13.58
C LEU A 162 7.07 2.79 13.77
N MET A 163 7.86 2.88 12.69
CA MET A 163 9.20 3.47 12.72
C MET A 163 9.19 4.91 13.22
N ALA A 164 8.20 5.71 12.79
CA ALA A 164 8.06 7.11 13.20
C ALA A 164 7.84 7.23 14.72
N ARG A 165 6.95 6.41 15.28
CA ARG A 165 6.73 6.32 16.72
C ARG A 165 8.00 5.90 17.46
N ASP A 166 8.66 4.84 16.98
CA ASP A 166 9.79 4.22 17.68
C ASP A 166 11.04 5.10 17.64
N ARG A 167 11.26 5.83 16.54
CA ARG A 167 12.38 6.75 16.37
C ARG A 167 12.12 8.15 16.94
N GLY A 168 10.84 8.55 17.06
CA GLY A 168 10.44 9.82 17.67
C GLY A 168 10.79 11.08 16.87
N GLU A 169 11.06 10.95 15.55
CA GLU A 169 11.46 12.07 14.71
C GLU A 169 10.23 12.83 14.14
N PHE A 170 9.13 12.14 13.92
CA PHE A 170 7.83 12.69 13.52
C PHE A 170 6.71 11.71 13.88
N LEU A 171 5.46 12.16 13.84
CA LEU A 171 4.29 11.29 14.03
C LEU A 171 3.26 11.62 12.95
N PRO A 172 2.91 10.66 12.07
CA PRO A 172 1.77 10.82 11.18
C PRO A 172 0.48 10.82 12.01
N GLU A 173 -0.48 11.66 11.66
CA GLU A 173 -1.77 11.69 12.35
C GLU A 173 -2.83 10.80 11.68
N SER A 174 -2.63 10.44 10.42
CA SER A 174 -3.54 9.57 9.68
C SER A 174 -2.84 8.64 8.71
N GLN A 175 -3.43 7.44 8.53
CA GLN A 175 -2.99 6.48 7.51
C GLN A 175 -4.17 5.75 6.87
N ILE A 176 -4.00 5.34 5.61
CA ILE A 176 -4.98 4.58 4.84
C ILE A 176 -4.30 3.33 4.28
N LEU A 177 -4.76 2.17 4.72
CA LEU A 177 -4.20 0.87 4.38
C LEU A 177 -5.17 0.11 3.48
N ILE A 178 -4.83 -0.05 2.21
CA ILE A 178 -5.69 -0.70 1.21
C ILE A 178 -5.20 -2.13 1.02
N TYR A 179 -6.02 -3.12 1.43
CA TYR A 179 -5.71 -4.57 1.47
C TYR A 179 -4.27 -4.87 1.91
N PRO A 180 -3.88 -4.42 3.13
CA PRO A 180 -2.51 -4.47 3.59
C PRO A 180 -2.02 -5.91 3.81
N ALA A 181 -0.74 -6.16 3.48
CA ALA A 181 0.00 -7.32 3.96
C ALA A 181 0.54 -6.99 5.36
N THR A 182 0.09 -7.71 6.39
CA THR A 182 0.43 -7.40 7.79
C THR A 182 1.05 -8.55 8.56
N ALA A 183 0.89 -9.78 8.05
CA ALA A 183 1.40 -11.01 8.67
C ALA A 183 2.63 -11.58 7.93
N ALA A 184 3.33 -12.50 8.57
CA ALA A 184 4.55 -13.11 8.06
C ALA A 184 4.36 -14.52 7.47
N ASP A 185 3.22 -15.18 7.70
CA ASP A 185 2.96 -16.56 7.31
C ASP A 185 1.65 -16.69 6.50
N HIS A 186 1.80 -17.14 5.25
CA HIS A 186 0.72 -17.43 4.32
C HIS A 186 0.77 -18.87 3.83
N GLY A 187 1.50 -19.73 4.55
CA GLY A 187 1.63 -21.14 4.27
C GLY A 187 0.43 -21.98 4.74
N PRO A 188 0.56 -23.31 4.67
CA PRO A 188 -0.52 -24.24 5.06
C PRO A 188 -0.96 -24.11 6.53
N ASN A 189 -0.10 -23.60 7.38
CA ASN A 189 -0.36 -23.44 8.83
C ASN A 189 -0.80 -22.02 9.22
N SER A 190 -1.04 -21.15 8.24
CA SER A 190 -1.48 -19.79 8.50
C SER A 190 -2.75 -19.78 9.37
N PRO A 191 -2.82 -18.93 10.42
CA PRO A 191 -3.99 -18.83 11.29
C PRO A 191 -5.17 -18.11 10.63
N PHE A 192 -4.99 -17.54 9.43
CA PHE A 192 -5.99 -16.73 8.76
C PHE A 192 -6.86 -17.56 7.80
N PRO A 193 -8.17 -17.70 8.07
CA PRO A 193 -9.08 -18.42 7.18
C PRO A 193 -9.04 -17.95 5.74
N SER A 194 -8.88 -16.65 5.50
CA SER A 194 -8.83 -16.09 4.14
C SER A 194 -7.66 -16.62 3.29
N VAL A 195 -6.55 -17.00 3.90
CA VAL A 195 -5.42 -17.64 3.21
C VAL A 195 -5.86 -18.97 2.59
N HIS A 196 -6.65 -19.76 3.31
CA HIS A 196 -7.16 -21.05 2.84
C HIS A 196 -8.35 -20.92 1.90
N GLU A 197 -9.26 -19.97 2.18
CA GLU A 197 -10.47 -19.71 1.38
C GLU A 197 -10.15 -19.10 0.01
N ASN A 198 -9.21 -18.16 -0.02
CA ASN A 198 -8.91 -17.29 -1.15
C ASN A 198 -7.49 -17.45 -1.71
N GLY A 199 -6.66 -18.29 -1.09
CA GLY A 199 -5.26 -18.52 -1.49
C GLY A 199 -5.09 -19.24 -2.82
N GLU A 200 -6.19 -19.75 -3.42
CA GLU A 200 -6.18 -20.37 -4.74
C GLU A 200 -7.36 -19.89 -5.59
N GLY A 201 -7.13 -19.70 -6.89
CA GLY A 201 -8.18 -19.36 -7.85
C GLY A 201 -8.71 -17.93 -7.80
N TYR A 202 -8.02 -17.04 -7.08
CA TYR A 202 -8.25 -15.61 -7.06
C TYR A 202 -6.91 -14.90 -7.28
N LEU A 203 -6.79 -14.02 -8.22
CA LEU A 203 -5.58 -13.31 -8.74
C LEU A 203 -4.30 -13.43 -7.90
N LEU A 204 -4.33 -13.02 -6.64
CA LEU A 204 -3.27 -13.24 -5.68
C LEU A 204 -3.48 -14.61 -5.04
N THR A 205 -2.41 -15.41 -4.95
CA THR A 205 -2.45 -16.72 -4.30
C THR A 205 -1.51 -16.75 -3.09
N ALA A 206 -1.78 -17.62 -2.13
CA ALA A 206 -0.91 -17.85 -0.98
C ALA A 206 0.54 -18.19 -1.44
N LYS A 207 0.67 -19.02 -2.47
CA LYS A 207 1.96 -19.34 -3.09
C LYS A 207 2.68 -18.10 -3.60
N HIS A 208 1.98 -17.21 -4.32
CA HIS A 208 2.61 -15.96 -4.82
C HIS A 208 3.05 -15.04 -3.69
N ILE A 209 2.28 -14.97 -2.59
CA ILE A 209 2.66 -14.17 -1.43
C ILE A 209 3.97 -14.68 -0.84
N GLU A 210 4.10 -16.00 -0.62
CA GLU A 210 5.32 -16.61 -0.11
C GLU A 210 6.51 -16.45 -1.08
N GLU A 211 6.28 -16.49 -2.38
CA GLU A 211 7.30 -16.21 -3.38
C GLU A 211 7.79 -14.77 -3.32
N TYR A 212 6.89 -13.78 -3.17
CA TYR A 212 7.25 -12.39 -2.96
C TYR A 212 8.04 -12.19 -1.66
N MET A 213 7.57 -12.76 -0.56
CA MET A 213 8.25 -12.68 0.72
C MET A 213 9.65 -13.31 0.67
N SER A 214 9.81 -14.47 0.01
CA SER A 214 11.12 -15.13 -0.13
C SER A 214 12.14 -14.28 -0.90
N LEU A 215 11.70 -13.45 -1.83
CA LEU A 215 12.55 -12.48 -2.53
C LEU A 215 12.88 -11.26 -1.66
N TYR A 216 11.94 -10.86 -0.78
CA TYR A 216 12.02 -9.64 0.00
C TYR A 216 12.86 -9.78 1.27
N ILE A 217 12.73 -10.89 2.02
CA ILE A 217 13.48 -11.12 3.25
C ILE A 217 14.99 -11.27 3.00
N SER A 218 15.80 -10.78 3.93
CA SER A 218 17.24 -11.02 3.97
C SER A 218 17.57 -12.27 4.79
N SER A 219 16.77 -12.55 5.83
CA SER A 219 16.84 -13.72 6.67
C SER A 219 15.45 -14.14 7.16
N GLU A 220 15.27 -15.39 7.62
CA GLU A 220 13.98 -15.82 8.19
C GLU A 220 13.61 -15.06 9.49
N GLN A 221 14.59 -14.48 10.18
CA GLN A 221 14.36 -13.65 11.36
C GLN A 221 13.60 -12.35 11.04
N ASP A 222 13.69 -11.87 9.80
CA ASP A 222 12.95 -10.69 9.35
C ASP A 222 11.44 -10.87 9.49
N ARG A 223 10.94 -12.11 9.41
CA ARG A 223 9.51 -12.42 9.59
C ARG A 223 8.96 -12.03 10.98
N CYS A 224 9.82 -11.98 11.99
CA CYS A 224 9.47 -11.52 13.33
C CYS A 224 9.64 -10.01 13.52
N ASN A 225 10.10 -9.29 12.50
CA ASN A 225 10.33 -7.85 12.59
C ASN A 225 9.01 -7.09 12.36
N PRO A 226 8.58 -6.20 13.27
CA PRO A 226 7.33 -5.44 13.13
C PRO A 226 7.31 -4.49 11.92
N TYR A 227 8.46 -4.13 11.37
CA TYR A 227 8.53 -3.32 10.14
C TYR A 227 8.40 -4.17 8.86
N PHE A 228 8.57 -5.48 8.97
CA PHE A 228 8.24 -6.44 7.92
C PHE A 228 6.78 -6.91 8.03
N ALA A 229 6.38 -7.33 9.22
CA ALA A 229 5.06 -7.83 9.54
C ALA A 229 4.44 -7.00 10.69
N PRO A 230 3.73 -5.91 10.39
CA PRO A 230 3.17 -5.01 11.42
C PRO A 230 2.29 -5.70 12.46
N LEU A 231 1.69 -6.82 12.12
CA LEU A 231 0.90 -7.64 13.04
C LEU A 231 1.76 -8.30 14.13
N GLU A 232 3.07 -8.43 13.94
CA GLU A 232 3.99 -8.97 14.95
C GLU A 232 4.44 -7.93 16.00
N ALA A 233 4.08 -6.65 15.83
CA ALA A 233 4.43 -5.62 16.79
C ALA A 233 3.85 -5.93 18.18
N SER A 234 4.69 -5.94 19.21
CA SER A 234 4.27 -6.15 20.59
C SER A 234 3.46 -4.99 21.16
N ASP A 235 3.74 -3.77 20.71
CA ASP A 235 3.04 -2.54 21.06
C ASP A 235 2.54 -1.84 19.81
N LEU A 236 1.22 -1.62 19.73
CA LEU A 236 0.54 -0.87 18.67
C LEU A 236 -0.07 0.44 19.18
N SER A 237 0.31 0.89 20.38
CA SER A 237 -0.17 2.18 20.90
C SER A 237 0.38 3.37 20.09
N ARG A 238 -0.27 4.52 20.21
CA ARG A 238 0.12 5.78 19.55
C ARG A 238 0.33 5.66 18.05
N GLN A 239 -0.52 4.86 17.39
CA GLN A 239 -0.56 4.81 15.95
C GLN A 239 -1.57 5.84 15.40
N PRO A 240 -1.41 6.28 14.13
CA PRO A 240 -2.30 7.26 13.52
C PRO A 240 -3.75 6.81 13.49
N GLN A 241 -4.68 7.75 13.36
CA GLN A 241 -6.04 7.41 12.95
C GLN A 241 -5.97 6.63 11.62
N THR A 242 -6.58 5.45 11.59
CA THR A 242 -6.36 4.47 10.52
C THR A 242 -7.65 4.10 9.81
N LEU A 243 -7.65 4.20 8.47
CA LEU A 243 -8.65 3.56 7.61
C LEU A 243 -8.06 2.28 7.01
N ILE A 244 -8.73 1.14 7.20
CA ILE A 244 -8.35 -0.12 6.56
C ILE A 244 -9.46 -0.55 5.59
N LEU A 245 -9.10 -0.80 4.35
CA LEU A 245 -9.99 -1.34 3.32
C LEU A 245 -9.50 -2.72 2.91
N THR A 246 -10.31 -3.76 3.12
CA THR A 246 -10.00 -5.13 2.71
C THR A 246 -10.84 -5.56 1.53
N ALA A 247 -10.41 -6.58 0.78
CA ALA A 247 -11.18 -7.14 -0.32
C ALA A 247 -11.81 -8.47 0.10
N GLN A 248 -13.06 -8.71 -0.27
CA GLN A 248 -13.78 -9.92 0.14
C GLN A 248 -13.09 -11.21 -0.29
N TYR A 249 -12.57 -11.24 -1.51
CA TYR A 249 -11.91 -12.42 -2.09
C TYR A 249 -10.40 -12.18 -2.20
N ASP A 250 -9.75 -12.12 -1.03
CA ASP A 250 -8.34 -11.79 -0.88
C ASP A 250 -7.73 -12.67 0.22
N PRO A 251 -6.61 -13.35 -0.01
CA PRO A 251 -5.93 -14.09 1.05
C PRO A 251 -5.44 -13.16 2.19
N LEU A 252 -5.16 -11.89 1.94
CA LEU A 252 -4.73 -10.90 2.95
C LEU A 252 -5.88 -10.27 3.74
N ARG A 253 -7.15 -10.69 3.49
CA ARG A 253 -8.34 -10.11 4.13
C ARG A 253 -8.27 -10.14 5.65
N ASP A 254 -8.09 -11.32 6.20
CA ASP A 254 -8.26 -11.54 7.64
C ASP A 254 -7.08 -11.00 8.44
N GLU A 255 -5.86 -11.02 7.91
CA GLU A 255 -4.71 -10.41 8.57
C GLU A 255 -4.80 -8.87 8.61
N GLY A 256 -5.30 -8.24 7.54
CA GLY A 256 -5.56 -6.80 7.52
C GLY A 256 -6.63 -6.39 8.52
N GLU A 257 -7.69 -7.20 8.67
CA GLU A 257 -8.74 -6.97 9.68
C GLU A 257 -8.22 -7.24 11.10
N ALA A 258 -7.43 -8.29 11.30
CA ALA A 258 -6.79 -8.59 12.59
C ALA A 258 -5.84 -7.46 13.03
N TYR A 259 -5.09 -6.88 12.09
CA TYR A 259 -4.25 -5.72 12.39
C TYR A 259 -5.09 -4.52 12.86
N GLY A 260 -6.21 -4.25 12.18
CA GLY A 260 -7.14 -3.20 12.60
C GLY A 260 -7.73 -3.41 13.98
N GLU A 261 -8.12 -4.64 14.32
CA GLU A 261 -8.62 -4.97 15.66
C GLU A 261 -7.53 -4.81 16.74
N ARG A 262 -6.29 -5.22 16.45
CA ARG A 262 -5.17 -4.98 17.38
C ARG A 262 -4.87 -3.50 17.59
N LEU A 263 -4.96 -2.68 16.52
CA LEU A 263 -4.83 -1.23 16.64
C LEU A 263 -5.92 -0.63 17.53
N LYS A 264 -7.18 -1.08 17.40
CA LYS A 264 -8.29 -0.63 18.28
C LYS A 264 -8.06 -1.03 19.72
N LEU A 265 -7.67 -2.29 19.98
CA LEU A 265 -7.36 -2.78 21.32
C LEU A 265 -6.22 -2.00 21.98
N ALA A 266 -5.28 -1.49 21.20
CA ALA A 266 -4.20 -0.61 21.65
C ALA A 266 -4.64 0.87 21.84
N GLY A 267 -5.93 1.18 21.70
CA GLY A 267 -6.51 2.50 21.96
C GLY A 267 -6.48 3.47 20.76
N ASN A 268 -6.17 3.01 19.57
CA ASN A 268 -6.16 3.88 18.39
C ASN A 268 -7.54 3.99 17.71
N ARG A 269 -7.77 5.08 16.99
CA ARG A 269 -8.99 5.28 16.18
C ARG A 269 -8.85 4.54 14.87
N VAL A 270 -9.74 3.56 14.60
CA VAL A 270 -9.69 2.71 13.41
C VAL A 270 -11.06 2.57 12.78
N GLU A 271 -11.16 2.88 11.49
CA GLU A 271 -12.29 2.58 10.62
C GLU A 271 -11.91 1.43 9.69
N MET A 272 -12.75 0.40 9.58
CA MET A 272 -12.49 -0.76 8.71
C MET A 272 -13.68 -1.07 7.83
N HIS A 273 -13.41 -1.34 6.55
CA HIS A 273 -14.44 -1.75 5.59
C HIS A 273 -13.97 -2.88 4.69
N ARG A 274 -14.72 -3.96 4.66
CA ARG A 274 -14.56 -5.02 3.67
C ARG A 274 -15.34 -4.66 2.41
N ILE A 275 -14.62 -4.54 1.28
CA ILE A 275 -15.24 -4.22 -0.02
C ILE A 275 -15.84 -5.50 -0.62
N PRO A 276 -17.18 -5.57 -0.76
CA PRO A 276 -17.84 -6.76 -1.24
C PRO A 276 -17.54 -7.05 -2.72
N ASN A 277 -17.41 -8.33 -3.06
CA ASN A 277 -17.09 -8.82 -4.39
C ASN A 277 -15.76 -8.32 -4.98
N ALA A 278 -14.90 -7.70 -4.16
CA ALA A 278 -13.58 -7.24 -4.56
C ALA A 278 -12.55 -8.38 -4.51
N LEU A 279 -11.60 -8.32 -5.41
CA LEU A 279 -10.38 -9.13 -5.44
C LEU A 279 -9.20 -8.28 -4.98
N HIS A 280 -8.11 -8.91 -4.58
CA HIS A 280 -6.85 -8.21 -4.35
C HIS A 280 -6.48 -7.33 -5.56
N GLY A 281 -5.92 -6.15 -5.33
CA GLY A 281 -5.54 -5.22 -6.40
C GLY A 281 -6.72 -4.49 -7.06
N PHE A 282 -7.92 -4.47 -6.45
CA PHE A 282 -9.08 -3.77 -7.02
C PHE A 282 -8.85 -2.26 -7.17
N PHE A 283 -8.04 -1.66 -6.30
CA PHE A 283 -7.78 -0.22 -6.28
C PHE A 283 -6.93 0.24 -7.47
N SER A 284 -5.98 -0.59 -7.92
CA SER A 284 -5.15 -0.31 -9.10
C SER A 284 -5.88 -0.48 -10.44
N ARG A 285 -7.16 -0.90 -10.42
CA ARG A 285 -8.01 -1.00 -11.60
C ARG A 285 -8.69 0.34 -11.92
N SER A 286 -9.58 0.33 -12.91
CA SER A 286 -10.35 1.51 -13.26
C SER A 286 -11.14 2.05 -12.05
N PRO A 287 -11.07 3.36 -11.74
CA PRO A 287 -11.83 3.98 -10.65
C PRO A 287 -13.34 3.93 -10.88
N ARG A 288 -13.79 3.55 -12.09
CA ARG A 288 -15.21 3.37 -12.43
C ARG A 288 -15.78 2.03 -11.97
N THR A 289 -14.97 1.07 -11.54
CA THR A 289 -15.47 -0.19 -10.97
C THR A 289 -16.22 0.07 -9.67
N GLN A 290 -17.18 -0.80 -9.33
CA GLN A 290 -17.97 -0.65 -8.11
C GLN A 290 -17.06 -0.67 -6.87
N ALA A 291 -16.11 -1.62 -6.81
CA ALA A 291 -15.18 -1.74 -5.69
C ALA A 291 -14.32 -0.48 -5.51
N ALA A 292 -13.74 0.05 -6.60
CA ALA A 292 -12.94 1.27 -6.52
C ALA A 292 -13.78 2.48 -6.10
N ARG A 293 -15.00 2.65 -6.64
CA ARG A 293 -15.90 3.75 -6.24
C ARG A 293 -16.24 3.70 -4.75
N GLN A 294 -16.52 2.50 -4.21
CA GLN A 294 -16.77 2.35 -2.78
C GLN A 294 -15.54 2.73 -1.95
N ALA A 295 -14.34 2.26 -2.35
CA ALA A 295 -13.10 2.60 -1.68
C ALA A 295 -12.83 4.12 -1.69
N TYR A 296 -12.98 4.78 -2.84
CA TYR A 296 -12.83 6.25 -2.91
C TYR A 296 -13.88 6.98 -2.06
N GLY A 297 -15.10 6.44 -1.93
CA GLY A 297 -16.13 6.99 -1.04
C GLY A 297 -15.69 6.96 0.43
N TYR A 298 -15.14 5.83 0.90
CA TYR A 298 -14.60 5.71 2.25
C TYR A 298 -13.36 6.59 2.45
N ILE A 299 -12.43 6.59 1.50
CA ILE A 299 -11.24 7.45 1.54
C ILE A 299 -11.62 8.93 1.69
N ASN A 300 -12.53 9.42 0.84
CA ASN A 300 -12.93 10.83 0.88
C ASN A 300 -13.60 11.20 2.21
N ARG A 301 -14.48 10.33 2.74
CA ARG A 301 -15.11 10.57 4.05
C ARG A 301 -14.07 10.63 5.16
N PHE A 302 -13.20 9.63 5.25
CA PHE A 302 -12.12 9.57 6.24
C PHE A 302 -11.23 10.83 6.16
N LEU A 303 -10.82 11.22 4.96
CA LEU A 303 -9.97 12.39 4.76
C LEU A 303 -10.68 13.72 5.14
N CYS A 304 -12.00 13.82 4.99
CA CYS A 304 -12.76 14.97 5.48
C CYS A 304 -12.79 15.00 7.03
N GLU A 305 -12.94 13.87 7.68
CA GLU A 305 -12.97 13.77 9.14
C GLU A 305 -11.63 14.17 9.77
N VAL A 306 -10.50 13.65 9.24
CA VAL A 306 -9.15 13.95 9.79
C VAL A 306 -8.72 15.40 9.61
N THR A 307 -9.24 16.11 8.60
CA THR A 307 -8.87 17.52 8.37
C THR A 307 -9.69 18.49 9.22
N HIS A 308 -10.79 18.07 9.81
CA HIS A 308 -11.69 18.90 10.60
C HIS A 308 -11.61 18.65 12.13
N THR A 309 -10.82 17.65 12.56
CA THR A 309 -10.49 17.40 13.99
C THR A 309 -9.13 17.99 14.34
#